data_51b8f256b241f6ad5728c974feb22339
#
_entry.id   51b8f256b241f6ad5728c974feb22339
#
_cell.length_a   1.000
_cell.length_b   1.000
_cell.length_c   1.000
_cell.angle_alpha   90.00
_cell.angle_beta   90.00
_cell.angle_gamma   90.00
#
_symmetry.space_group_name_H-M   'P 1'
#
loop_
_entity.id
_entity.type
_entity.pdbx_description
1 polymer ?
#
loop_
_entity_poly.entity_id
_entity_poly.type
_entity_poly.pdbx_seq_one_letter_code
_entity_poly.pdbx_strand_id
1 'polypeptide(L)'
;MSHGDSITRLPDGFRSTAQTGSSPFAGLAAPDRNLYGIQFHPEVVHTPHGRDVLRNFVLGIAGATPSWTPANFIEGTVAEIRARVDGHAAATGSDGLVICALSGGVDSAVAAALVHRAVGDRLTCIYVDHGLMRKKESELLRVTFERDLGMNLVMVDARERFLRRLEGVEDPELKRKIIGDEFIRVFEEESVKLGRIDFLTQGTLYPDVIESATSETKAAQKIKTHHNVGGLPADLRFQLIEPLRYLFKDEVRAVGLELGLPEAMVLRQPFPGPGLAIRIIGEVTGERLDTLREADWIVIDEIKAAGLYRSLWQSFAILTPVRSVGVMGDGRTYANVVAIRAVTSEDGMTADWAKLPYDVLAKISSRIVNEVSGVNRVVYDISSKPPATIEWE
;
A
#
# COMPACT_ATOMS: atom_id res chain seq x y z
N MET A 1 -22.36 -16.18 -6.96
CA MET A 1 -23.42 -15.73 -6.02
C MET A 1 -23.38 -16.62 -4.80
N SER A 2 -23.49 -16.05 -3.63
CA SER A 2 -23.43 -16.78 -2.35
C SER A 2 -24.80 -17.18 -1.79
N HIS A 3 -25.88 -17.04 -2.60
CA HIS A 3 -27.24 -17.43 -2.24
C HIS A 3 -27.85 -18.34 -3.32
N GLY A 4 -28.84 -19.12 -2.95
CA GLY A 4 -29.55 -20.06 -3.84
C GLY A 4 -30.76 -19.48 -4.58
N ASP A 5 -31.03 -18.17 -4.39
CA ASP A 5 -32.21 -17.54 -5.00
C ASP A 5 -32.04 -17.35 -6.50
N SER A 6 -33.09 -17.59 -7.25
CA SER A 6 -33.12 -17.36 -8.70
C SER A 6 -34.48 -16.81 -9.15
N ILE A 7 -34.48 -16.02 -10.22
CA ILE A 7 -35.70 -15.53 -10.84
C ILE A 7 -36.35 -16.71 -11.56
N THR A 8 -37.57 -17.06 -11.17
CA THR A 8 -38.33 -18.16 -11.76
C THR A 8 -39.33 -17.71 -12.83
N ARG A 9 -39.71 -16.44 -12.85
CA ARG A 9 -40.59 -15.82 -13.83
C ARG A 9 -40.20 -14.36 -14.07
N LEU A 10 -40.12 -14.00 -15.36
CA LEU A 10 -39.86 -12.60 -15.74
C LEU A 10 -41.11 -11.72 -15.42
N PRO A 11 -40.89 -10.47 -15.00
CA PRO A 11 -41.95 -9.47 -14.94
C PRO A 11 -42.48 -9.15 -16.37
N ASP A 12 -43.72 -8.63 -16.43
CA ASP A 12 -44.31 -8.23 -17.72
C ASP A 12 -43.48 -7.14 -18.43
N GLY A 13 -43.25 -7.34 -19.72
CA GLY A 13 -42.44 -6.45 -20.56
C GLY A 13 -40.93 -6.69 -20.46
N PHE A 14 -40.45 -7.66 -19.65
CA PHE A 14 -39.04 -8.05 -19.62
C PHE A 14 -38.73 -9.23 -20.52
N ARG A 15 -37.55 -9.25 -21.09
CA ARG A 15 -36.99 -10.41 -21.82
C ARG A 15 -35.69 -10.89 -21.17
N SER A 16 -35.39 -12.17 -21.30
CA SER A 16 -34.11 -12.72 -20.85
C SER A 16 -32.98 -12.23 -21.75
N THR A 17 -31.86 -11.81 -21.13
CA THR A 17 -30.62 -11.37 -21.82
C THR A 17 -29.43 -12.27 -21.50
N ALA A 18 -29.50 -13.03 -20.39
CA ALA A 18 -28.47 -13.99 -20.01
C ALA A 18 -29.11 -15.19 -19.26
N GLN A 19 -28.46 -16.34 -19.36
CA GLN A 19 -28.86 -17.56 -18.64
C GLN A 19 -27.62 -18.34 -18.20
N THR A 20 -27.76 -19.14 -17.15
CA THR A 20 -26.77 -20.14 -16.70
C THR A 20 -27.41 -21.48 -16.56
N GLY A 21 -26.63 -22.56 -16.32
CA GLY A 21 -27.18 -23.90 -16.10
C GLY A 21 -28.10 -23.99 -14.88
N SER A 22 -28.02 -23.09 -13.91
CA SER A 22 -28.81 -23.05 -12.67
C SER A 22 -29.81 -21.90 -12.59
N SER A 23 -29.72 -20.90 -13.48
CA SER A 23 -30.61 -19.73 -13.49
C SER A 23 -31.04 -19.42 -14.95
N PRO A 24 -32.34 -19.63 -15.31
CA PRO A 24 -32.85 -19.36 -16.66
C PRO A 24 -32.92 -17.85 -16.97
N PHE A 25 -32.89 -16.98 -15.95
CA PHE A 25 -33.01 -15.54 -16.09
C PHE A 25 -31.86 -14.83 -15.31
N ALA A 26 -30.60 -15.19 -15.61
CA ALA A 26 -29.45 -14.58 -15.01
C ALA A 26 -29.25 -13.09 -15.43
N GLY A 27 -29.83 -12.70 -16.55
CA GLY A 27 -29.96 -11.32 -17.00
C GLY A 27 -31.32 -11.06 -17.61
N LEU A 28 -31.86 -9.87 -17.43
CA LEU A 28 -33.17 -9.45 -17.94
C LEU A 28 -33.15 -7.97 -18.36
N ALA A 29 -33.99 -7.63 -19.35
CA ALA A 29 -34.11 -6.27 -19.83
C ALA A 29 -35.52 -5.92 -20.27
N ALA A 30 -35.94 -4.68 -20.05
CA ALA A 30 -37.07 -4.00 -20.65
C ALA A 30 -36.54 -2.71 -21.33
N PRO A 31 -36.00 -2.80 -22.57
CA PRO A 31 -35.34 -1.70 -23.26
C PRO A 31 -36.21 -0.47 -23.42
N ASP A 32 -37.51 -0.65 -23.70
CA ASP A 32 -38.45 0.46 -23.83
C ASP A 32 -38.65 1.27 -22.56
N ARG A 33 -38.24 0.70 -21.41
CA ARG A 33 -38.29 1.33 -20.08
C ARG A 33 -36.91 1.67 -19.55
N ASN A 34 -35.84 1.43 -20.31
CA ASN A 34 -34.44 1.55 -19.90
C ASN A 34 -34.10 0.81 -18.59
N LEU A 35 -34.74 -0.38 -18.39
CA LEU A 35 -34.51 -1.20 -17.22
C LEU A 35 -33.70 -2.44 -17.59
N TYR A 36 -32.60 -2.65 -16.87
CA TYR A 36 -31.70 -3.79 -17.07
C TYR A 36 -31.33 -4.36 -15.70
N GLY A 37 -31.29 -5.67 -15.58
CA GLY A 37 -30.96 -6.37 -14.35
C GLY A 37 -30.10 -7.60 -14.62
N ILE A 38 -29.21 -7.89 -13.69
CA ILE A 38 -28.38 -9.08 -13.69
C ILE A 38 -28.37 -9.71 -12.29
N GLN A 39 -28.24 -11.04 -12.23
CA GLN A 39 -28.13 -11.80 -10.98
C GLN A 39 -26.71 -12.26 -10.66
N PHE A 40 -25.71 -11.70 -11.29
CA PHE A 40 -24.31 -12.02 -11.05
C PHE A 40 -23.51 -10.74 -10.90
N HIS A 41 -22.28 -10.86 -10.40
CA HIS A 41 -21.35 -9.75 -10.21
C HIS A 41 -20.47 -9.59 -11.45
N PRO A 42 -20.69 -8.58 -12.30
CA PRO A 42 -19.87 -8.36 -13.49
C PRO A 42 -18.49 -7.77 -13.16
N GLU A 43 -18.36 -7.17 -11.97
CA GLU A 43 -17.12 -6.54 -11.49
C GLU A 43 -16.08 -7.54 -10.99
N VAL A 44 -16.48 -8.77 -10.64
CA VAL A 44 -15.54 -9.75 -10.10
C VAL A 44 -14.77 -10.47 -11.21
N VAL A 45 -13.52 -10.81 -10.92
CA VAL A 45 -12.58 -11.45 -11.85
C VAL A 45 -13.08 -12.79 -12.36
N HIS A 46 -13.87 -13.52 -11.56
CA HIS A 46 -14.46 -14.81 -11.94
C HIS A 46 -15.62 -14.72 -12.94
N THR A 47 -16.04 -13.50 -13.31
CA THR A 47 -17.01 -13.29 -14.38
C THR A 47 -16.30 -12.99 -15.70
N PRO A 48 -16.09 -14.00 -16.57
CA PRO A 48 -15.54 -13.74 -17.90
C PRO A 48 -16.42 -12.71 -18.61
N HIS A 49 -15.84 -11.75 -19.31
CA HIS A 49 -16.56 -10.66 -19.99
C HIS A 49 -17.37 -9.71 -19.09
N GLY A 50 -17.22 -9.76 -17.75
CA GLY A 50 -17.92 -8.83 -16.84
C GLY A 50 -17.65 -7.37 -17.17
N ARG A 51 -16.39 -7.04 -17.53
CA ARG A 51 -15.99 -5.72 -18.01
C ARG A 51 -16.73 -5.27 -19.27
N ASP A 52 -17.01 -6.17 -20.18
CA ASP A 52 -17.77 -5.89 -21.41
C ASP A 52 -19.24 -5.62 -21.10
N VAL A 53 -19.82 -6.35 -20.15
CA VAL A 53 -21.18 -6.09 -19.65
C VAL A 53 -21.29 -4.67 -19.06
N LEU A 54 -20.36 -4.31 -18.18
CA LEU A 54 -20.33 -2.97 -17.58
C LEU A 54 -20.14 -1.89 -18.64
N ARG A 55 -19.19 -2.07 -19.55
CA ARG A 55 -18.94 -1.12 -20.64
C ARG A 55 -20.18 -0.91 -21.52
N ASN A 56 -20.84 -1.99 -21.92
CA ASN A 56 -22.04 -1.93 -22.75
C ASN A 56 -23.18 -1.19 -22.04
N PHE A 57 -23.34 -1.41 -20.73
CA PHE A 57 -24.34 -0.70 -19.95
C PHE A 57 -23.98 0.79 -19.81
N VAL A 58 -22.77 1.10 -19.32
CA VAL A 58 -22.36 2.48 -19.00
C VAL A 58 -22.26 3.34 -20.26
N LEU A 59 -21.59 2.85 -21.30
CA LEU A 59 -21.35 3.63 -22.50
C LEU A 59 -22.49 3.51 -23.53
N GLY A 60 -22.99 2.29 -23.73
CA GLY A 60 -23.99 2.01 -24.78
C GLY A 60 -25.41 2.33 -24.36
N ILE A 61 -25.81 1.99 -23.14
CA ILE A 61 -27.19 2.14 -22.64
C ILE A 61 -27.36 3.46 -21.89
N ALA A 62 -26.52 3.71 -20.89
CA ALA A 62 -26.59 4.94 -20.09
C ALA A 62 -26.03 6.16 -20.82
N GLY A 63 -25.30 5.97 -21.93
CA GLY A 63 -24.74 7.07 -22.74
C GLY A 63 -23.69 7.90 -21.99
N ALA A 64 -23.04 7.33 -20.97
CA ALA A 64 -22.01 8.03 -20.22
C ALA A 64 -20.79 8.33 -21.11
N THR A 65 -20.28 9.55 -21.03
CA THR A 65 -19.05 9.94 -21.73
C THR A 65 -17.86 9.69 -20.82
N PRO A 66 -16.83 8.94 -21.26
CA PRO A 66 -15.61 8.77 -20.50
C PRO A 66 -14.87 10.10 -20.36
N SER A 67 -14.94 10.72 -19.20
CA SER A 67 -14.30 12.01 -18.92
C SER A 67 -13.14 11.89 -17.90
N TRP A 68 -13.10 10.80 -17.15
CA TRP A 68 -12.03 10.55 -16.20
C TRP A 68 -10.77 10.08 -16.93
N THR A 69 -9.70 10.83 -16.77
CA THR A 69 -8.34 10.43 -17.14
C THR A 69 -7.41 10.89 -16.03
N PRO A 70 -6.24 10.25 -15.83
CA PRO A 70 -5.25 10.74 -14.85
C PRO A 70 -4.92 12.21 -15.04
N ALA A 71 -4.74 12.67 -16.28
CA ALA A 71 -4.43 14.08 -16.60
C ALA A 71 -5.55 15.03 -16.15
N ASN A 72 -6.81 14.75 -16.52
CA ASN A 72 -7.97 15.58 -16.13
C ASN A 72 -8.15 15.58 -14.60
N PHE A 73 -7.94 14.43 -13.95
CA PHE A 73 -7.99 14.34 -12.50
C PHE A 73 -6.92 15.22 -11.86
N ILE A 74 -5.68 15.17 -12.34
CA ILE A 74 -4.56 15.98 -11.84
C ILE A 74 -4.90 17.47 -11.97
N GLU A 75 -5.33 17.91 -13.16
CA GLU A 75 -5.67 19.33 -13.41
C GLU A 75 -6.77 19.81 -12.45
N GLY A 76 -7.86 19.05 -12.33
CA GLY A 76 -8.97 19.40 -11.45
C GLY A 76 -8.55 19.44 -9.98
N THR A 77 -7.86 18.42 -9.51
CA THR A 77 -7.39 18.31 -8.10
C THR A 77 -6.39 19.41 -7.76
N VAL A 78 -5.44 19.69 -8.64
CA VAL A 78 -4.46 20.78 -8.46
C VAL A 78 -5.16 22.14 -8.36
N ALA A 79 -6.16 22.40 -9.21
CA ALA A 79 -6.94 23.65 -9.16
C ALA A 79 -7.73 23.76 -7.84
N GLU A 80 -8.36 22.70 -7.40
CA GLU A 80 -9.11 22.65 -6.14
C GLU A 80 -8.21 22.90 -4.93
N ILE A 81 -7.07 22.18 -4.83
CA ILE A 81 -6.11 22.36 -3.73
C ILE A 81 -5.61 23.80 -3.69
N ARG A 82 -5.21 24.35 -4.85
CA ARG A 82 -4.72 25.73 -4.95
C ARG A 82 -5.77 26.73 -4.47
N ALA A 83 -6.98 26.64 -4.98
CA ALA A 83 -8.07 27.53 -4.59
C ALA A 83 -8.37 27.47 -3.09
N ARG A 84 -8.32 26.27 -2.51
CA ARG A 84 -8.55 26.06 -1.07
C ARG A 84 -7.45 26.67 -0.21
N VAL A 85 -6.18 26.47 -0.58
CA VAL A 85 -5.02 26.98 0.19
C VAL A 85 -4.95 28.51 0.05
N ASP A 86 -5.09 29.04 -1.17
CA ASP A 86 -5.06 30.50 -1.43
C ASP A 86 -6.24 31.22 -0.75
N GLY A 87 -7.43 30.62 -0.80
CA GLY A 87 -8.63 31.16 -0.14
C GLY A 87 -8.47 31.22 1.39
N HIS A 88 -7.89 30.18 1.98
CA HIS A 88 -7.59 30.15 3.42
C HIS A 88 -6.55 31.20 3.80
N ALA A 89 -5.46 31.29 3.05
CA ALA A 89 -4.40 32.26 3.26
C ALA A 89 -4.93 33.71 3.22
N ALA A 90 -5.76 34.01 2.21
CA ALA A 90 -6.40 35.32 2.07
C ALA A 90 -7.37 35.63 3.24
N ALA A 91 -8.11 34.66 3.71
CA ALA A 91 -9.10 34.83 4.79
C ALA A 91 -8.45 34.98 6.19
N THR A 92 -7.31 34.35 6.41
CA THR A 92 -6.67 34.28 7.74
C THR A 92 -5.40 35.13 7.86
N GLY A 93 -4.86 35.64 6.75
CA GLY A 93 -3.55 36.30 6.69
C GLY A 93 -2.38 35.34 6.96
N SER A 94 -2.58 34.03 6.75
CA SER A 94 -1.52 33.03 6.87
C SER A 94 -0.76 32.82 5.56
N ASP A 95 0.36 32.12 5.60
CA ASP A 95 1.14 31.79 4.41
C ASP A 95 0.55 30.59 3.63
N GLY A 96 -0.44 29.88 4.21
CA GLY A 96 -1.03 28.67 3.62
C GLY A 96 -0.04 27.52 3.57
N LEU A 97 0.74 27.31 4.66
CA LEU A 97 1.74 26.26 4.73
C LEU A 97 1.09 24.87 4.86
N VAL A 98 1.60 23.93 4.09
CA VAL A 98 1.11 22.54 4.01
C VAL A 98 2.24 21.60 4.42
N ILE A 99 1.94 20.58 5.24
CA ILE A 99 2.85 19.47 5.49
C ILE A 99 2.31 18.15 4.97
N CYS A 100 3.23 17.25 4.65
CA CYS A 100 2.91 15.88 4.24
C CYS A 100 3.87 14.89 4.89
N ALA A 101 3.32 13.88 5.57
CA ALA A 101 4.11 12.75 6.06
C ALA A 101 4.36 11.77 4.92
N LEU A 102 5.63 11.56 4.56
CA LEU A 102 6.03 10.56 3.58
C LEU A 102 6.34 9.24 4.29
N SER A 103 5.46 8.26 4.13
CA SER A 103 5.66 6.90 4.68
C SER A 103 6.53 6.01 3.78
N GLY A 104 6.97 6.51 2.63
CA GLY A 104 7.59 5.70 1.58
C GLY A 104 6.58 4.89 0.75
N GLY A 105 5.27 4.96 1.03
CA GLY A 105 4.21 4.36 0.25
C GLY A 105 3.85 5.18 -1.00
N VAL A 106 3.25 4.53 -2.01
CA VAL A 106 2.83 5.21 -3.25
C VAL A 106 1.77 6.28 -2.98
N ASP A 107 0.87 6.05 -2.01
CA ASP A 107 -0.25 6.96 -1.73
C ASP A 107 0.25 8.31 -1.19
N SER A 108 1.11 8.29 -0.17
CA SER A 108 1.74 9.51 0.34
C SER A 108 2.60 10.21 -0.72
N ALA A 109 3.26 9.44 -1.58
CA ALA A 109 4.07 9.96 -2.68
C ALA A 109 3.22 10.70 -3.72
N VAL A 110 2.12 10.10 -4.17
CA VAL A 110 1.21 10.71 -5.16
C VAL A 110 0.48 11.92 -4.56
N ALA A 111 0.03 11.81 -3.30
CA ALA A 111 -0.59 12.94 -2.60
C ALA A 111 0.35 14.14 -2.49
N ALA A 112 1.62 13.91 -2.08
CA ALA A 112 2.64 14.95 -2.00
C ALA A 112 2.92 15.59 -3.37
N ALA A 113 3.02 14.79 -4.43
CA ALA A 113 3.26 15.29 -5.79
C ALA A 113 2.11 16.17 -6.31
N LEU A 114 0.85 15.78 -6.06
CA LEU A 114 -0.33 16.58 -6.39
C LEU A 114 -0.33 17.93 -5.65
N VAL A 115 -0.07 17.89 -4.34
CA VAL A 115 -0.05 19.10 -3.51
C VAL A 115 1.11 20.00 -3.91
N HIS A 116 2.30 19.46 -4.14
CA HIS A 116 3.45 20.23 -4.61
C HIS A 116 3.15 20.95 -5.94
N ARG A 117 2.51 20.25 -6.89
CA ARG A 117 2.09 20.86 -8.17
C ARG A 117 1.06 21.98 -7.99
N ALA A 118 0.28 21.93 -6.90
CA ALA A 118 -0.71 22.96 -6.59
C ALA A 118 -0.11 24.17 -5.89
N VAL A 119 0.75 23.97 -4.88
CA VAL A 119 1.18 25.03 -3.96
C VAL A 119 2.69 25.28 -3.94
N GLY A 120 3.48 24.49 -4.67
CA GLY A 120 4.94 24.66 -4.77
C GLY A 120 5.64 24.58 -3.41
N ASP A 121 6.50 25.55 -3.16
CA ASP A 121 7.37 25.62 -1.97
C ASP A 121 6.62 25.75 -0.63
N ARG A 122 5.30 26.01 -0.67
CA ARG A 122 4.46 25.98 0.54
C ARG A 122 4.24 24.60 1.11
N LEU A 123 4.56 23.54 0.34
CA LEU A 123 4.57 22.16 0.84
C LEU A 123 5.93 21.83 1.44
N THR A 124 5.93 21.30 2.67
CA THR A 124 7.08 20.63 3.26
C THR A 124 6.74 19.17 3.52
N CYS A 125 7.51 18.28 2.92
CA CYS A 125 7.42 16.85 3.16
C CYS A 125 8.33 16.44 4.31
N ILE A 126 7.82 15.62 5.23
CA ILE A 126 8.58 15.08 6.36
C ILE A 126 8.70 13.57 6.17
N TYR A 127 9.90 13.07 6.03
CA TYR A 127 10.19 11.64 6.00
C TYR A 127 10.94 11.23 7.28
N VAL A 128 10.37 10.29 8.01
CA VAL A 128 10.99 9.70 9.20
C VAL A 128 11.70 8.42 8.82
N ASP A 129 13.04 8.44 8.80
CA ASP A 129 13.83 7.23 8.66
C ASP A 129 13.88 6.50 10.01
N HIS A 130 12.99 5.57 10.18
CA HIS A 130 12.90 4.73 11.38
C HIS A 130 13.84 3.50 11.33
N GLY A 131 14.64 3.35 10.28
CA GLY A 131 15.59 2.24 10.13
C GLY A 131 14.97 0.88 9.76
N LEU A 132 13.66 0.80 9.60
CA LEU A 132 12.95 -0.45 9.29
C LEU A 132 12.61 -0.62 7.81
N MET A 133 13.14 0.27 6.95
CA MET A 133 12.93 0.24 5.51
C MET A 133 13.86 -0.78 4.84
N ARG A 134 13.47 -1.20 3.63
CA ARG A 134 14.32 -2.02 2.76
C ARG A 134 15.59 -1.28 2.35
N LYS A 135 16.57 -2.03 1.89
CA LYS A 135 17.84 -1.48 1.38
C LYS A 135 17.58 -0.47 0.26
N LYS A 136 18.20 0.70 0.35
CA LYS A 136 18.14 1.82 -0.61
C LYS A 136 16.78 2.53 -0.75
N GLU A 137 15.74 2.18 0.01
CA GLU A 137 14.43 2.85 -0.14
C GLU A 137 14.46 4.30 0.34
N SER A 138 15.06 4.59 1.50
CA SER A 138 15.18 5.97 2.00
C SER A 138 15.98 6.85 1.03
N GLU A 139 17.04 6.30 0.41
CA GLU A 139 17.82 7.01 -0.59
C GLU A 139 17.05 7.27 -1.88
N LEU A 140 16.30 6.26 -2.38
CA LEU A 140 15.44 6.43 -3.55
C LEU A 140 14.40 7.53 -3.32
N LEU A 141 13.81 7.56 -2.13
CA LEU A 141 12.84 8.59 -1.75
C LEU A 141 13.50 9.97 -1.76
N ARG A 142 14.66 10.12 -1.11
CA ARG A 142 15.40 11.38 -1.09
C ARG A 142 15.71 11.88 -2.49
N VAL A 143 16.25 11.02 -3.34
CA VAL A 143 16.60 11.37 -4.72
C VAL A 143 15.36 11.81 -5.50
N THR A 144 14.25 11.07 -5.38
CA THR A 144 13.02 11.38 -6.11
C THR A 144 12.41 12.70 -5.67
N PHE A 145 12.24 12.90 -4.36
CA PHE A 145 11.50 14.07 -3.86
C PHE A 145 12.34 15.34 -3.83
N GLU A 146 13.57 15.26 -3.34
CA GLU A 146 14.43 16.42 -3.20
C GLU A 146 15.07 16.81 -4.55
N ARG A 147 15.72 15.85 -5.24
CA ARG A 147 16.49 16.16 -6.45
C ARG A 147 15.63 16.23 -7.71
N ASP A 148 14.79 15.21 -7.95
CA ASP A 148 14.08 15.07 -9.22
C ASP A 148 12.80 15.92 -9.26
N LEU A 149 12.10 16.05 -8.13
CA LEU A 149 10.87 16.85 -8.03
C LEU A 149 11.08 18.23 -7.39
N GLY A 150 12.24 18.51 -6.80
CA GLY A 150 12.57 19.80 -6.21
C GLY A 150 11.70 20.18 -5.00
N MET A 151 11.20 19.20 -4.26
CA MET A 151 10.34 19.45 -3.10
C MET A 151 11.14 19.77 -1.85
N ASN A 152 10.57 20.58 -0.96
CA ASN A 152 11.10 20.79 0.38
C ASN A 152 10.94 19.48 1.18
N LEU A 153 12.04 18.79 1.44
CA LEU A 153 12.08 17.51 2.15
C LEU A 153 12.88 17.60 3.43
N VAL A 154 12.23 17.35 4.57
CA VAL A 154 12.86 17.16 5.86
C VAL A 154 13.07 15.67 6.10
N MET A 155 14.33 15.23 6.12
CA MET A 155 14.71 13.85 6.43
C MET A 155 15.09 13.76 7.91
N VAL A 156 14.34 12.97 8.67
CA VAL A 156 14.56 12.79 10.11
C VAL A 156 15.19 11.43 10.36
N ASP A 157 16.45 11.41 10.82
CA ASP A 157 17.08 10.16 11.26
C ASP A 157 16.59 9.79 12.68
N ALA A 158 15.70 8.84 12.76
CA ALA A 158 15.13 8.33 14.00
C ALA A 158 15.48 6.85 14.26
N ARG A 159 16.44 6.27 13.51
CA ARG A 159 16.77 4.83 13.54
C ARG A 159 17.09 4.32 14.95
N GLU A 160 17.96 4.99 15.68
CA GLU A 160 18.31 4.59 17.06
C GLU A 160 17.12 4.71 18.01
N ARG A 161 16.29 5.73 17.82
CA ARG A 161 15.09 5.99 18.63
C ARG A 161 14.09 4.85 18.49
N PHE A 162 13.80 4.41 17.28
CA PHE A 162 12.90 3.26 17.02
C PHE A 162 13.48 1.95 17.54
N LEU A 163 14.75 1.67 17.30
CA LEU A 163 15.41 0.46 17.79
C LEU A 163 15.36 0.36 19.32
N ARG A 164 15.65 1.46 20.02
CA ARG A 164 15.58 1.52 21.50
C ARG A 164 14.16 1.23 22.02
N ARG A 165 13.13 1.71 21.29
CA ARG A 165 11.72 1.47 21.66
C ARG A 165 11.28 0.03 21.42
N LEU A 166 11.96 -0.68 20.53
CA LEU A 166 11.68 -2.09 20.17
C LEU A 166 12.55 -3.08 20.95
N GLU A 167 13.46 -2.64 21.81
CA GLU A 167 14.32 -3.49 22.61
C GLU A 167 13.48 -4.40 23.50
N GLY A 168 13.73 -5.72 23.42
CA GLY A 168 12.99 -6.76 24.14
C GLY A 168 11.54 -6.99 23.69
N VAL A 169 11.09 -6.37 22.59
CA VAL A 169 9.72 -6.51 22.08
C VAL A 169 9.67 -7.62 21.02
N GLU A 170 8.94 -8.69 21.32
CA GLU A 170 8.74 -9.83 20.41
C GLU A 170 7.32 -9.90 19.84
N ASP A 171 6.32 -9.42 20.60
CA ASP A 171 4.92 -9.47 20.18
C ASP A 171 4.65 -8.56 18.98
N PRO A 172 4.07 -9.08 17.86
CA PRO A 172 3.90 -8.35 16.62
C PRO A 172 2.93 -7.17 16.73
N GLU A 173 1.87 -7.28 17.51
CA GLU A 173 0.91 -6.20 17.69
C GLU A 173 1.52 -5.07 18.54
N LEU A 174 2.36 -5.42 19.51
CA LEU A 174 3.10 -4.43 20.29
C LEU A 174 4.15 -3.73 19.43
N LYS A 175 4.86 -4.45 18.53
CA LYS A 175 5.76 -3.85 17.55
C LYS A 175 5.02 -2.82 16.69
N ARG A 176 3.86 -3.19 16.11
CA ARG A 176 3.03 -2.30 15.27
C ARG A 176 2.63 -1.04 16.03
N LYS A 177 2.17 -1.19 17.25
CA LYS A 177 1.74 -0.09 18.10
C LYS A 177 2.88 0.85 18.44
N ILE A 178 4.02 0.33 18.88
CA ILE A 178 5.20 1.13 19.24
C ILE A 178 5.69 1.92 18.02
N ILE A 179 5.79 1.28 16.86
CA ILE A 179 6.27 1.92 15.63
C ILE A 179 5.30 3.02 15.19
N GLY A 180 3.99 2.77 15.22
CA GLY A 180 2.97 3.75 14.89
C GLY A 180 2.97 4.95 15.84
N ASP A 181 2.97 4.70 17.15
CA ASP A 181 2.99 5.76 18.18
C ASP A 181 4.25 6.61 18.08
N GLU A 182 5.40 5.99 17.85
CA GLU A 182 6.67 6.70 17.76
C GLU A 182 6.81 7.52 16.49
N PHE A 183 6.29 7.00 15.36
CA PHE A 183 6.24 7.73 14.09
C PHE A 183 5.44 9.03 14.24
N ILE A 184 4.27 8.97 14.88
CA ILE A 184 3.44 10.14 15.13
C ILE A 184 4.19 11.17 15.99
N ARG A 185 4.84 10.76 17.07
CA ARG A 185 5.61 11.66 17.95
C ARG A 185 6.73 12.36 17.22
N VAL A 186 7.53 11.62 16.44
CA VAL A 186 8.61 12.22 15.66
C VAL A 186 8.06 13.22 14.64
N PHE A 187 6.96 12.86 13.97
CA PHE A 187 6.31 13.75 13.02
C PHE A 187 5.77 15.03 13.68
N GLU A 188 5.17 14.93 14.85
CA GLU A 188 4.70 16.07 15.65
C GLU A 188 5.86 16.99 16.06
N GLU A 189 6.93 16.41 16.60
CA GLU A 189 8.13 17.15 17.01
C GLU A 189 8.75 17.94 15.85
N GLU A 190 8.79 17.35 14.66
CA GLU A 190 9.31 18.02 13.46
C GLU A 190 8.34 19.07 12.93
N SER A 191 7.03 18.80 12.96
CA SER A 191 6.02 19.76 12.49
C SER A 191 6.02 21.05 13.32
N VAL A 192 6.23 20.96 14.63
CA VAL A 192 6.35 22.13 15.52
C VAL A 192 7.52 23.04 15.14
N LYS A 193 8.64 22.47 14.67
CA LYS A 193 9.81 23.26 14.25
C LYS A 193 9.55 24.11 13.00
N LEU A 194 8.57 23.74 12.18
CA LEU A 194 8.19 24.46 10.98
C LEU A 194 7.30 25.69 11.26
N GLY A 195 6.89 25.88 12.50
CA GLY A 195 6.04 27.01 12.90
C GLY A 195 4.55 26.78 12.64
N ARG A 196 3.84 27.83 12.22
CA ARG A 196 2.40 27.72 11.96
C ARG A 196 2.13 26.96 10.67
N ILE A 197 1.46 25.84 10.80
CA ILE A 197 1.01 25.01 9.68
C ILE A 197 -0.52 25.14 9.57
N ASP A 198 -1.02 25.31 8.37
CA ASP A 198 -2.46 25.45 8.12
C ASP A 198 -3.09 24.13 7.61
N PHE A 199 -2.32 23.30 6.90
CA PHE A 199 -2.83 22.09 6.27
C PHE A 199 -1.93 20.86 6.46
N LEU A 200 -2.57 19.71 6.62
CA LEU A 200 -1.93 18.39 6.61
C LEU A 200 -2.44 17.57 5.41
N THR A 201 -1.53 17.09 4.58
CA THR A 201 -1.85 16.19 3.48
C THR A 201 -1.86 14.74 3.94
N GLN A 202 -2.93 14.01 3.58
CA GLN A 202 -3.07 12.57 3.82
C GLN A 202 -3.36 11.83 2.52
N GLY A 203 -2.76 10.65 2.38
CA GLY A 203 -2.96 9.74 1.24
C GLY A 203 -4.13 8.77 1.44
N THR A 204 -5.23 9.19 2.05
CA THR A 204 -6.44 8.38 2.26
C THR A 204 -7.04 7.98 0.92
N LEU A 205 -7.37 6.70 0.76
CA LEU A 205 -7.99 6.13 -0.44
C LEU A 205 -9.48 5.86 -0.23
N TYR A 206 -10.21 5.62 -1.32
CA TYR A 206 -11.65 5.33 -1.26
C TYR A 206 -11.98 4.06 -0.45
N PRO A 207 -11.25 2.94 -0.56
CA PRO A 207 -11.44 1.77 0.32
C PRO A 207 -11.33 2.12 1.81
N ASP A 208 -10.37 2.96 2.22
CA ASP A 208 -10.21 3.38 3.62
C ASP A 208 -11.43 4.15 4.12
N VAL A 209 -12.05 4.95 3.24
CA VAL A 209 -13.29 5.70 3.53
C VAL A 209 -14.45 4.75 3.75
N ILE A 210 -14.63 3.74 2.87
CA ILE A 210 -15.71 2.75 2.97
C ILE A 210 -15.56 1.94 4.27
N GLU A 211 -14.38 1.40 4.55
CA GLU A 211 -14.09 0.64 5.76
C GLU A 211 -14.36 1.47 7.02
N SER A 212 -13.99 2.75 7.00
CA SER A 212 -14.25 3.65 8.13
C SER A 212 -15.74 3.97 8.33
N ALA A 213 -16.54 3.96 7.28
CA ALA A 213 -17.96 4.25 7.32
C ALA A 213 -18.82 3.04 7.79
N THR A 214 -18.36 1.81 7.49
CA THR A 214 -19.07 0.58 7.82
C THR A 214 -18.84 0.10 9.26
N SER A 215 -17.85 0.66 9.93
CA SER A 215 -17.43 0.23 11.27
C SER A 215 -18.03 1.10 12.38
N GLU A 216 -19.33 0.95 12.65
CA GLU A 216 -19.98 1.49 13.87
C GLU A 216 -19.54 0.78 15.17
N THR A 217 -18.59 -0.14 15.13
CA THR A 217 -18.07 -0.83 16.30
C THR A 217 -16.91 -0.07 16.93
N LYS A 218 -16.83 -0.08 18.28
CA LYS A 218 -15.76 0.55 19.09
C LYS A 218 -14.34 0.11 18.69
N ALA A 219 -14.18 -1.04 18.04
CA ALA A 219 -12.91 -1.51 17.49
C ALA A 219 -12.45 -0.67 16.29
N ALA A 220 -13.37 -0.25 15.43
CA ALA A 220 -13.07 0.56 14.26
C ALA A 220 -12.81 2.04 14.59
N GLN A 221 -13.37 2.57 15.65
CA GLN A 221 -12.94 3.87 16.19
C GLN A 221 -11.49 3.83 16.66
N LYS A 222 -11.03 2.67 17.16
CA LYS A 222 -9.65 2.46 17.60
C LYS A 222 -8.68 2.31 16.41
N ILE A 223 -9.12 1.71 15.29
CA ILE A 223 -8.36 1.61 14.02
C ILE A 223 -8.33 2.98 13.32
N LYS A 224 -9.41 3.77 13.41
CA LYS A 224 -9.44 5.17 12.96
C LYS A 224 -8.35 6.04 13.61
N THR A 225 -7.96 5.71 14.84
CA THR A 225 -6.89 6.40 15.58
C THR A 225 -5.50 6.04 15.08
N HIS A 226 -5.34 4.91 14.35
CA HIS A 226 -4.03 4.45 13.86
C HIS A 226 -3.74 4.78 12.39
N HIS A 227 -4.78 5.04 11.58
CA HIS A 227 -4.66 5.51 10.19
C HIS A 227 -4.93 7.01 10.02
N ASN A 228 -5.63 7.60 10.95
CA ASN A 228 -5.73 9.04 11.11
C ASN A 228 -4.68 9.47 12.14
N VAL A 229 -4.01 10.55 11.87
CA VAL A 229 -3.14 11.30 12.79
C VAL A 229 -3.96 11.77 14.02
N GLY A 230 -4.56 10.81 14.71
CA GLY A 230 -5.42 11.02 15.88
C GLY A 230 -4.65 11.18 17.19
N GLY A 231 -3.32 11.28 17.10
CA GLY A 231 -2.42 11.59 18.20
C GLY A 231 -1.90 13.02 18.16
N LEU A 232 -2.28 13.84 17.17
CA LEU A 232 -1.87 15.24 17.15
C LEU A 232 -2.45 15.99 18.35
N PRO A 233 -1.67 16.84 19.03
CA PRO A 233 -2.15 17.68 20.12
C PRO A 233 -3.41 18.43 19.69
N ALA A 234 -4.40 18.55 20.59
CA ALA A 234 -5.67 19.21 20.33
C ALA A 234 -5.52 20.69 19.89
N ASP A 235 -4.33 21.24 20.08
CA ASP A 235 -3.97 22.62 19.76
C ASP A 235 -3.46 22.78 18.32
N LEU A 236 -3.09 21.69 17.61
CA LEU A 236 -2.69 21.72 16.22
C LEU A 236 -3.94 21.56 15.32
N ARG A 237 -4.58 22.69 14.98
CA ARG A 237 -5.78 22.75 14.14
C ARG A 237 -5.43 22.80 12.65
N PHE A 238 -4.91 21.69 12.10
CA PHE A 238 -4.73 21.59 10.66
C PHE A 238 -6.07 21.32 9.96
N GLN A 239 -6.19 21.85 8.76
CA GLN A 239 -7.20 21.36 7.80
C GLN A 239 -6.60 20.21 6.99
N LEU A 240 -7.38 19.14 6.77
CA LEU A 240 -6.92 18.00 5.98
C LEU A 240 -7.05 18.27 4.49
N ILE A 241 -6.02 17.92 3.72
CA ILE A 241 -6.04 17.79 2.26
C ILE A 241 -5.90 16.31 1.93
N GLU A 242 -6.97 15.71 1.39
CA GLU A 242 -7.04 14.29 1.04
C GLU A 242 -7.27 14.12 -0.47
N PRO A 243 -6.26 14.35 -1.31
CA PRO A 243 -6.46 14.44 -2.77
C PRO A 243 -6.84 13.11 -3.43
N LEU A 244 -6.62 11.98 -2.74
CA LEU A 244 -6.84 10.63 -3.27
C LEU A 244 -8.11 9.97 -2.75
N ARG A 245 -8.92 10.69 -1.96
CA ARG A 245 -10.05 10.15 -1.19
C ARG A 245 -11.10 9.39 -2.00
N TYR A 246 -11.20 9.65 -3.29
CA TYR A 246 -12.16 9.03 -4.20
C TYR A 246 -11.52 8.08 -5.20
N LEU A 247 -10.24 7.79 -5.05
CA LEU A 247 -9.50 6.90 -5.96
C LEU A 247 -9.29 5.51 -5.37
N PHE A 248 -9.30 4.53 -6.26
CA PHE A 248 -8.79 3.20 -5.98
C PHE A 248 -7.28 3.11 -6.22
N LYS A 249 -6.64 2.05 -5.74
CA LYS A 249 -5.18 1.89 -5.76
C LYS A 249 -4.57 1.88 -7.17
N ASP A 250 -5.26 1.30 -8.12
CA ASP A 250 -4.86 1.26 -9.53
C ASP A 250 -4.94 2.65 -10.19
N GLU A 251 -5.97 3.44 -9.85
CA GLU A 251 -6.10 4.83 -10.29
C GLU A 251 -5.01 5.71 -9.70
N VAL A 252 -4.68 5.53 -8.40
CA VAL A 252 -3.56 6.24 -7.75
C VAL A 252 -2.23 5.94 -8.46
N ARG A 253 -2.00 4.69 -8.86
CA ARG A 253 -0.81 4.32 -9.62
C ARG A 253 -0.78 5.01 -11.00
N ALA A 254 -1.92 5.01 -11.70
CA ALA A 254 -2.02 5.70 -13.00
C ALA A 254 -1.75 7.21 -12.87
N VAL A 255 -2.31 7.86 -11.84
CA VAL A 255 -2.04 9.27 -11.52
C VAL A 255 -0.56 9.49 -11.17
N GLY A 256 0.05 8.58 -10.39
CA GLY A 256 1.46 8.66 -10.04
C GLY A 256 2.39 8.62 -11.25
N LEU A 257 2.13 7.73 -12.21
CA LEU A 257 2.88 7.65 -13.47
C LEU A 257 2.71 8.92 -14.31
N GLU A 258 1.50 9.44 -14.40
CA GLU A 258 1.18 10.68 -15.14
C GLU A 258 1.84 11.92 -14.50
N LEU A 259 2.03 11.92 -13.17
CA LEU A 259 2.79 12.95 -12.45
C LEU A 259 4.31 12.83 -12.65
N GLY A 260 4.80 11.78 -13.31
CA GLY A 260 6.22 11.54 -13.57
C GLY A 260 6.96 10.88 -12.42
N LEU A 261 6.26 10.30 -11.44
CA LEU A 261 6.90 9.52 -10.39
C LEU A 261 7.56 8.25 -10.98
N PRO A 262 8.74 7.83 -10.49
CA PRO A 262 9.42 6.64 -11.00
C PRO A 262 8.56 5.37 -10.88
N GLU A 263 8.54 4.56 -11.94
CA GLU A 263 7.84 3.26 -11.92
C GLU A 263 8.24 2.38 -10.72
N ALA A 264 9.51 2.42 -10.33
CA ALA A 264 10.03 1.67 -9.19
C ALA A 264 9.35 2.05 -7.86
N MET A 265 8.83 3.28 -7.76
CA MET A 265 8.07 3.76 -6.61
C MET A 265 6.58 3.46 -6.76
N VAL A 266 6.00 3.77 -7.94
CA VAL A 266 4.56 3.67 -8.19
C VAL A 266 4.08 2.22 -8.27
N LEU A 267 4.86 1.36 -8.94
CA LEU A 267 4.53 -0.05 -9.16
C LEU A 267 5.17 -0.99 -8.13
N ARG A 268 5.60 -0.43 -7.00
CA ARG A 268 6.14 -1.20 -5.89
C ARG A 268 5.09 -2.14 -5.31
N GLN A 269 5.53 -3.36 -4.97
CA GLN A 269 4.71 -4.30 -4.20
C GLN A 269 4.33 -3.69 -2.84
N PRO A 270 3.18 -4.07 -2.25
CA PRO A 270 2.81 -3.61 -0.91
C PRO A 270 3.93 -3.84 0.10
N PHE A 271 4.13 -2.88 0.99
CA PHE A 271 5.09 -2.97 2.07
C PHE A 271 4.41 -2.50 3.36
N PRO A 272 4.49 -3.26 4.44
CA PRO A 272 3.75 -2.96 5.66
C PRO A 272 4.28 -1.70 6.34
N GLY A 273 3.39 -0.96 7.03
CA GLY A 273 3.76 0.24 7.77
C GLY A 273 4.88 0.04 8.79
N PRO A 274 4.88 -1.04 9.58
CA PRO A 274 5.98 -1.37 10.49
C PRO A 274 7.30 -1.78 9.82
N GLY A 275 7.34 -1.84 8.50
CA GLY A 275 8.53 -2.17 7.73
C GLY A 275 9.02 -3.60 7.95
N LEU A 276 10.34 -3.76 7.97
CA LEU A 276 10.99 -5.06 8.20
C LEU A 276 10.80 -5.61 9.62
N ALA A 277 10.33 -4.81 10.57
CA ALA A 277 10.17 -5.26 11.96
C ALA A 277 9.23 -6.46 12.10
N ILE A 278 8.16 -6.53 11.28
CA ILE A 278 7.21 -7.66 11.28
C ILE A 278 7.62 -8.81 10.35
N ARG A 279 8.81 -8.75 9.80
CA ARG A 279 9.46 -9.83 9.05
C ARG A 279 10.66 -10.39 9.80
N ILE A 280 10.89 -9.93 11.03
CA ILE A 280 11.81 -10.50 12.00
C ILE A 280 10.98 -11.15 13.10
N ILE A 281 10.87 -12.47 13.08
CA ILE A 281 10.15 -13.22 14.11
C ILE A 281 10.94 -13.15 15.42
N GLY A 282 10.32 -12.60 16.48
CA GLY A 282 10.98 -12.28 17.76
C GLY A 282 11.58 -10.88 17.79
N GLU A 283 12.56 -10.64 18.65
CA GLU A 283 13.15 -9.33 18.91
C GLU A 283 13.78 -8.69 17.65
N VAL A 284 13.61 -7.38 17.51
CA VAL A 284 14.20 -6.57 16.44
C VAL A 284 15.49 -5.92 16.93
N THR A 285 16.63 -6.35 16.39
CA THR A 285 17.94 -5.73 16.65
C THR A 285 18.57 -5.19 15.37
N GLY A 286 19.54 -4.28 15.50
CA GLY A 286 20.27 -3.74 14.33
C GLY A 286 20.90 -4.85 13.48
N GLU A 287 21.57 -5.82 14.10
CA GLU A 287 22.19 -6.97 13.43
C GLU A 287 21.17 -7.80 12.65
N ARG A 288 20.03 -8.11 13.29
CA ARG A 288 18.95 -8.89 12.65
C ARG A 288 18.29 -8.14 11.51
N LEU A 289 18.13 -6.81 11.65
CA LEU A 289 17.64 -5.96 10.57
C LEU A 289 18.59 -5.94 9.38
N ASP A 290 19.89 -5.85 9.61
CA ASP A 290 20.87 -5.84 8.53
C ASP A 290 20.90 -7.19 7.81
N THR A 291 20.87 -8.29 8.56
CA THR A 291 20.77 -9.65 8.01
C THR A 291 19.52 -9.79 7.13
N LEU A 292 18.35 -9.39 7.64
CA LEU A 292 17.10 -9.48 6.89
C LEU A 292 17.12 -8.55 5.65
N ARG A 293 17.64 -7.35 5.80
CA ARG A 293 17.70 -6.33 4.72
C ARG A 293 18.53 -6.83 3.53
N GLU A 294 19.67 -7.48 3.79
CA GLU A 294 20.48 -8.09 2.74
C GLU A 294 19.78 -9.29 2.10
N ALA A 295 19.16 -10.17 2.90
CA ALA A 295 18.42 -11.31 2.37
C ALA A 295 17.20 -10.86 1.52
N ASP A 296 16.43 -9.89 2.01
CA ASP A 296 15.27 -9.34 1.28
C ASP A 296 15.67 -8.66 -0.03
N TRP A 297 16.82 -7.96 -0.03
CA TRP A 297 17.38 -7.36 -1.23
C TRP A 297 17.67 -8.42 -2.31
N ILE A 298 18.29 -9.54 -1.94
CA ILE A 298 18.60 -10.64 -2.86
C ILE A 298 17.31 -11.26 -3.42
N VAL A 299 16.30 -11.49 -2.57
CA VAL A 299 14.99 -12.01 -3.03
C VAL A 299 14.39 -11.09 -4.09
N ILE A 300 14.31 -9.80 -3.82
CA ILE A 300 13.72 -8.83 -4.75
C ILE A 300 14.56 -8.71 -6.04
N ASP A 301 15.86 -8.71 -5.93
CA ASP A 301 16.78 -8.58 -7.06
C ASP A 301 16.63 -9.75 -8.04
N GLU A 302 16.66 -10.99 -7.54
CA GLU A 302 16.49 -12.19 -8.38
C GLU A 302 15.09 -12.31 -8.98
N ILE A 303 14.05 -11.95 -8.25
CA ILE A 303 12.67 -11.93 -8.76
C ILE A 303 12.51 -10.87 -9.86
N LYS A 304 13.14 -9.71 -9.72
CA LYS A 304 13.18 -8.68 -10.78
C LYS A 304 13.97 -9.14 -11.99
N ALA A 305 15.14 -9.72 -11.78
CA ALA A 305 15.98 -10.26 -12.85
C ALA A 305 15.28 -11.36 -13.66
N ALA A 306 14.44 -12.16 -12.99
CA ALA A 306 13.60 -13.17 -13.64
C ALA A 306 12.35 -12.61 -14.34
N GLY A 307 12.08 -11.31 -14.27
CA GLY A 307 10.88 -10.68 -14.85
C GLY A 307 9.58 -10.97 -14.11
N LEU A 308 9.65 -11.55 -12.92
CA LEU A 308 8.46 -12.04 -12.17
C LEU A 308 7.87 -11.00 -11.22
N TYR A 309 8.55 -9.88 -10.96
CA TYR A 309 8.18 -8.92 -9.91
C TYR A 309 6.75 -8.36 -10.07
N ARG A 310 6.32 -8.12 -11.30
CA ARG A 310 4.98 -7.55 -11.59
C ARG A 310 3.84 -8.59 -11.58
N SER A 311 4.18 -9.87 -11.72
CA SER A 311 3.19 -10.97 -11.67
C SER A 311 2.89 -11.44 -10.25
N LEU A 312 3.67 -10.98 -9.28
CA LEU A 312 3.50 -11.29 -7.86
C LEU A 312 2.82 -10.13 -7.14
N TRP A 313 1.92 -10.47 -6.24
CA TRP A 313 1.34 -9.49 -5.32
C TRP A 313 2.39 -8.97 -4.35
N GLN A 314 3.14 -9.90 -3.73
CA GLN A 314 4.17 -9.58 -2.75
C GLN A 314 5.24 -10.67 -2.72
N SER A 315 6.49 -10.27 -2.52
CA SER A 315 7.62 -11.17 -2.35
C SER A 315 8.62 -10.56 -1.36
N PHE A 316 9.13 -11.38 -0.43
CA PHE A 316 10.02 -10.91 0.63
C PHE A 316 10.72 -12.06 1.36
N ALA A 317 11.76 -11.69 2.12
CA ALA A 317 12.42 -12.56 3.08
C ALA A 317 11.85 -12.37 4.49
N ILE A 318 11.92 -13.40 5.31
CA ILE A 318 11.57 -13.42 6.74
C ILE A 318 12.76 -14.00 7.50
N LEU A 319 13.21 -13.29 8.55
CA LEU A 319 14.22 -13.80 9.44
C LEU A 319 13.57 -14.52 10.62
N THR A 320 13.77 -15.84 10.66
CA THR A 320 13.21 -16.67 11.73
C THR A 320 14.12 -16.70 12.97
N PRO A 321 13.62 -17.05 14.17
CA PRO A 321 14.44 -17.29 15.34
C PRO A 321 15.14 -18.65 15.28
N VAL A 322 14.79 -19.48 14.30
CA VAL A 322 15.35 -20.83 14.15
C VAL A 322 16.79 -20.76 13.69
N ARG A 323 17.64 -21.49 14.37
CA ARG A 323 19.03 -21.69 13.96
C ARG A 323 19.25 -23.14 13.53
N SER A 324 20.04 -23.35 12.52
CA SER A 324 20.35 -24.69 12.01
C SER A 324 21.85 -24.93 11.88
N VAL A 325 22.21 -26.19 11.92
CA VAL A 325 23.59 -26.62 11.65
C VAL A 325 23.84 -26.55 10.15
N GLY A 326 24.97 -25.97 9.76
CA GLY A 326 25.50 -25.96 8.40
C GLY A 326 26.96 -26.37 8.39
N VAL A 327 27.50 -26.56 7.21
CA VAL A 327 28.92 -26.79 6.97
C VAL A 327 29.39 -25.74 5.98
N MET A 328 30.36 -24.93 6.36
CA MET A 328 31.02 -23.99 5.47
C MET A 328 32.54 -24.22 5.56
N GLY A 329 33.13 -24.59 4.43
CA GLY A 329 34.50 -25.13 4.43
C GLY A 329 34.63 -26.38 5.31
N ASP A 330 35.66 -26.45 6.14
CA ASP A 330 35.90 -27.58 7.05
C ASP A 330 35.23 -27.45 8.43
N GLY A 331 34.44 -26.37 8.65
CA GLY A 331 33.83 -26.02 9.92
C GLY A 331 32.33 -26.22 9.95
N ARG A 332 31.81 -26.68 11.12
CA ARG A 332 30.38 -26.62 11.41
C ARG A 332 29.98 -25.19 11.77
N THR A 333 28.89 -24.73 11.17
CA THR A 333 28.28 -23.45 11.50
C THR A 333 26.92 -23.68 12.17
N TYR A 334 26.51 -22.71 13.01
CA TYR A 334 25.18 -22.69 13.60
C TYR A 334 24.60 -21.29 13.39
N ALA A 335 23.75 -21.15 12.38
CA ALA A 335 23.32 -19.86 11.87
C ALA A 335 21.80 -19.82 11.58
N ASN A 336 21.29 -18.65 11.24
CA ASN A 336 19.87 -18.39 11.09
C ASN A 336 19.28 -19.09 9.84
N VAL A 337 17.98 -19.35 9.92
CA VAL A 337 17.14 -19.78 8.81
C VAL A 337 16.36 -18.59 8.29
N VAL A 338 16.46 -18.31 7.00
CA VAL A 338 15.64 -17.33 6.29
C VAL A 338 14.52 -18.05 5.55
N ALA A 339 13.28 -17.59 5.73
CA ALA A 339 12.17 -18.04 4.92
C ALA A 339 11.91 -17.03 3.79
N ILE A 340 11.55 -17.54 2.61
CA ILE A 340 11.09 -16.76 1.47
C ILE A 340 9.58 -16.88 1.39
N ARG A 341 8.89 -15.77 1.27
CA ARG A 341 7.47 -15.70 0.99
C ARG A 341 7.26 -15.00 -0.35
N ALA A 342 6.57 -15.65 -1.29
CA ALA A 342 6.09 -15.02 -2.51
C ALA A 342 4.65 -15.48 -2.76
N VAL A 343 3.76 -14.54 -3.04
CA VAL A 343 2.34 -14.83 -3.19
C VAL A 343 1.76 -14.14 -4.43
N THR A 344 0.76 -14.79 -5.01
CA THR A 344 -0.16 -14.23 -5.98
C THR A 344 -1.48 -13.90 -5.28
N SER A 345 -2.06 -12.76 -5.58
CA SER A 345 -3.36 -12.31 -5.08
C SER A 345 -3.88 -11.22 -6.01
N GLU A 346 -5.17 -10.94 -5.92
CA GLU A 346 -5.80 -9.84 -6.66
C GLU A 346 -6.16 -8.68 -5.73
N ASP A 347 -6.60 -8.99 -4.52
CA ASP A 347 -7.14 -8.02 -3.56
C ASP A 347 -6.47 -8.08 -2.17
N GLY A 348 -5.57 -9.05 -1.96
CA GLY A 348 -4.95 -9.32 -0.66
C GLY A 348 -5.86 -10.03 0.35
N MET A 349 -7.14 -10.24 0.05
CA MET A 349 -8.07 -10.97 0.94
C MET A 349 -7.80 -12.47 0.90
N THR A 350 -7.60 -13.00 -0.31
CA THR A 350 -7.14 -14.35 -0.56
C THR A 350 -5.82 -14.33 -1.28
N ALA A 351 -4.93 -15.28 -1.00
CA ALA A 351 -3.66 -15.38 -1.67
C ALA A 351 -3.21 -16.86 -1.77
N ASP A 352 -2.57 -17.19 -2.88
CA ASP A 352 -1.87 -18.46 -3.00
C ASP A 352 -0.36 -18.23 -3.05
N TRP A 353 0.42 -19.22 -2.63
CA TRP A 353 1.87 -19.15 -2.78
C TRP A 353 2.25 -19.19 -4.26
N ALA A 354 3.20 -18.37 -4.65
CA ALA A 354 3.65 -18.30 -6.02
C ALA A 354 4.53 -19.50 -6.37
N LYS A 355 4.27 -20.14 -7.50
CA LYS A 355 5.09 -21.26 -8.01
C LYS A 355 6.30 -20.71 -8.75
N LEU A 356 7.28 -20.17 -7.98
CA LEU A 356 8.50 -19.67 -8.55
C LEU A 356 9.28 -20.79 -9.25
N PRO A 357 9.95 -20.52 -10.39
CA PRO A 357 10.84 -21.47 -11.05
C PRO A 357 11.94 -21.96 -10.09
N TYR A 358 12.26 -23.25 -10.13
CA TYR A 358 13.25 -23.84 -9.24
C TYR A 358 14.65 -23.24 -9.41
N ASP A 359 15.02 -22.81 -10.60
CA ASP A 359 16.29 -22.13 -10.87
C ASP A 359 16.35 -20.75 -10.21
N VAL A 360 15.24 -20.03 -10.14
CA VAL A 360 15.14 -18.75 -9.41
C VAL A 360 15.28 -19.01 -7.89
N LEU A 361 14.57 -19.99 -7.35
CA LEU A 361 14.69 -20.39 -5.94
C LEU A 361 16.12 -20.84 -5.59
N ALA A 362 16.75 -21.62 -6.47
CA ALA A 362 18.14 -22.06 -6.30
C ALA A 362 19.13 -20.90 -6.28
N LYS A 363 18.96 -19.90 -7.18
CA LYS A 363 19.78 -18.69 -7.19
C LYS A 363 19.61 -17.86 -5.93
N ILE A 364 18.36 -17.58 -5.53
CA ILE A 364 18.08 -16.85 -4.30
C ILE A 364 18.72 -17.54 -3.10
N SER A 365 18.52 -18.85 -2.96
CA SER A 365 19.09 -19.62 -1.84
C SER A 365 20.62 -19.59 -1.86
N SER A 366 21.25 -19.82 -3.01
CA SER A 366 22.70 -19.78 -3.15
C SER A 366 23.28 -18.39 -2.81
N ARG A 367 22.67 -17.32 -3.32
CA ARG A 367 23.13 -15.95 -3.03
C ARG A 367 22.97 -15.61 -1.54
N ILE A 368 21.80 -15.91 -0.94
CA ILE A 368 21.58 -15.61 0.48
C ILE A 368 22.62 -16.31 1.36
N VAL A 369 22.86 -17.61 1.14
CA VAL A 369 23.80 -18.38 1.97
C VAL A 369 25.25 -17.91 1.78
N ASN A 370 25.62 -17.44 0.57
CA ASN A 370 27.00 -17.03 0.29
C ASN A 370 27.27 -15.53 0.59
N GLU A 371 26.26 -14.67 0.42
CA GLU A 371 26.43 -13.22 0.51
C GLU A 371 25.98 -12.65 1.86
N VAL A 372 25.03 -13.32 2.58
CA VAL A 372 24.46 -12.82 3.83
C VAL A 372 25.10 -13.50 5.03
N SER A 373 25.87 -12.75 5.79
CA SER A 373 26.51 -13.25 7.00
C SER A 373 25.47 -13.75 8.03
N GLY A 374 25.75 -14.87 8.69
CA GLY A 374 24.89 -15.41 9.75
C GLY A 374 23.67 -16.18 9.26
N VAL A 375 23.58 -16.52 7.97
CA VAL A 375 22.52 -17.35 7.36
C VAL A 375 23.15 -18.58 6.71
N ASN A 376 22.62 -19.77 7.03
CA ASN A 376 23.10 -21.03 6.42
C ASN A 376 21.98 -21.90 5.83
N ARG A 377 20.73 -21.43 5.89
CA ARG A 377 19.59 -22.17 5.35
C ARG A 377 18.50 -21.22 4.85
N VAL A 378 17.93 -21.59 3.70
CA VAL A 378 16.77 -20.92 3.11
C VAL A 378 15.65 -21.92 2.95
N VAL A 379 14.42 -21.53 3.31
CA VAL A 379 13.18 -22.30 3.12
C VAL A 379 12.16 -21.49 2.34
N TYR A 380 11.20 -22.14 1.69
CA TYR A 380 10.13 -21.48 0.95
C TYR A 380 8.78 -21.77 1.58
N ASP A 381 8.00 -20.74 1.88
CA ASP A 381 6.66 -20.87 2.43
C ASP A 381 5.63 -21.14 1.33
N ILE A 382 5.00 -22.31 1.38
CA ILE A 382 4.00 -22.81 0.43
C ILE A 382 2.57 -22.77 0.96
N SER A 383 2.31 -21.90 1.94
CA SER A 383 0.99 -21.78 2.58
C SER A 383 0.08 -20.81 1.83
N SER A 384 -1.21 -21.16 1.69
CA SER A 384 -2.24 -20.28 1.11
C SER A 384 -2.90 -19.42 2.19
N LYS A 385 -3.48 -18.29 1.81
CA LYS A 385 -4.37 -17.48 2.65
C LYS A 385 -5.82 -17.62 2.16
N PRO A 386 -6.76 -18.10 2.98
CA PRO A 386 -6.58 -18.69 4.30
C PRO A 386 -5.95 -20.10 4.24
N PRO A 387 -5.51 -20.73 5.34
CA PRO A 387 -5.58 -20.25 6.74
C PRO A 387 -4.42 -19.35 7.16
N ALA A 388 -3.30 -19.36 6.42
CA ALA A 388 -2.18 -18.45 6.72
C ALA A 388 -2.50 -16.99 6.33
N THR A 389 -1.66 -16.07 6.76
CA THR A 389 -1.65 -14.67 6.31
C THR A 389 -0.57 -14.46 5.25
N ILE A 390 -0.53 -13.29 4.60
CA ILE A 390 0.56 -12.96 3.67
C ILE A 390 1.82 -12.67 4.46
N GLU A 391 1.77 -11.71 5.40
CA GLU A 391 2.87 -11.48 6.35
C GLU A 391 2.84 -12.56 7.44
N TRP A 392 3.98 -12.84 8.07
CA TRP A 392 4.08 -13.86 9.14
C TRP A 392 3.76 -13.29 10.52
N GLU A 393 3.98 -11.99 10.74
CA GLU A 393 3.61 -11.25 11.95
C GLU A 393 2.65 -10.10 11.67
#